data_0a6f068f069f23959d7adbd63179b73e
#
_entry.id   0a6f068f069f23959d7adbd63179b73e
#
_cell.length_a   1.000
_cell.length_b   1.000
_cell.length_c   1.000
_cell.angle_alpha   90.00
_cell.angle_beta   90.00
_cell.angle_gamma   90.00
#
_symmetry.space_group_name_H-M   'P 1'
#
loop_
_entity.id
_entity.type
_entity.pdbx_description
1 polymer ?
#
loop_
_entity_poly.entity_id
_entity_poly.type
_entity_poly.pdbx_seq_one_letter_code
_entity_poly.pdbx_strand_id
1 'polypeptide(L)'
;MDDKICVVFLCNKAYFEKFLYTCILLFRDGKYRGDICLVIGDDLYNSHLLQHPFILRNKIIVKYFMDFYFDDDFLRIQKSLDRSEDWFKKIFQYHKFHLFNTYFKRWDYIFYLDCDITIMSDIAPMIQSRQPNTLLAHSDAYPKYEWKLDWQFVKHNPYYEKLNKKYNLTTDYFQTTMMLYDTRIIEPDTMENLYNLVKEYPISVTNDQGIVSLYFTNIKPLYKQIQIQNDDTYFYDYSMNKKDKPYIMFKRYCESYTESTTVPYYF
;
A
#
# COMPACT_ATOMS: atom_id res chain seq x y z
N MET A 1 26.35 -10.09 5.54
CA MET A 1 25.21 -10.80 4.92
C MET A 1 24.35 -9.72 4.27
N ASP A 2 23.91 -9.91 3.06
CA ASP A 2 23.01 -8.96 2.42
C ASP A 2 21.62 -9.09 3.03
N ASP A 3 20.93 -7.94 3.21
CA ASP A 3 19.58 -7.93 3.77
C ASP A 3 18.61 -8.72 2.87
N LYS A 4 17.74 -9.50 3.48
CA LYS A 4 16.65 -10.20 2.78
C LYS A 4 15.50 -9.25 2.56
N ILE A 5 15.18 -8.99 1.30
CA ILE A 5 14.13 -8.06 0.90
C ILE A 5 13.04 -8.83 0.16
N CYS A 6 11.77 -8.53 0.46
CA CYS A 6 10.63 -9.06 -0.28
C CYS A 6 9.80 -7.91 -0.85
N VAL A 7 9.49 -8.00 -2.15
CA VAL A 7 8.45 -7.17 -2.75
C VAL A 7 7.10 -7.82 -2.48
N VAL A 8 6.19 -7.07 -1.87
CA VAL A 8 4.87 -7.58 -1.47
C VAL A 8 3.77 -6.87 -2.25
N PHE A 9 2.85 -7.63 -2.77
CA PHE A 9 1.61 -7.16 -3.38
C PHE A 9 0.41 -7.63 -2.57
N LEU A 10 -0.63 -6.83 -2.54
CA LEU A 10 -1.91 -7.18 -1.98
C LEU A 10 -2.94 -7.23 -3.11
N CYS A 11 -3.61 -8.37 -3.27
CA CYS A 11 -4.48 -8.59 -4.41
C CYS A 11 -5.78 -9.27 -4.02
N ASN A 12 -6.89 -8.76 -4.55
CA ASN A 12 -8.16 -9.46 -4.63
C ASN A 12 -8.41 -9.94 -6.08
N LYS A 13 -9.47 -10.69 -6.29
CA LYS A 13 -9.79 -11.26 -7.61
C LYS A 13 -9.91 -10.19 -8.71
N ALA A 14 -10.47 -9.02 -8.39
CA ALA A 14 -10.64 -7.93 -9.35
C ALA A 14 -9.32 -7.29 -9.80
N TYR A 15 -8.26 -7.41 -9.00
CA TYR A 15 -6.95 -6.83 -9.28
C TYR A 15 -5.92 -7.85 -9.77
N PHE A 16 -6.30 -9.11 -9.97
CA PHE A 16 -5.36 -10.18 -10.27
C PHE A 16 -4.57 -9.95 -11.58
N GLU A 17 -5.25 -9.52 -12.65
CA GLU A 17 -4.57 -9.20 -13.92
C GLU A 17 -3.62 -8.00 -13.79
N LYS A 18 -3.99 -7.00 -12.99
CA LYS A 18 -3.10 -5.85 -12.71
C LYS A 18 -1.86 -6.29 -11.95
N PHE A 19 -2.03 -7.18 -10.97
CA PHE A 19 -0.91 -7.79 -10.24
C PHE A 19 0.06 -8.49 -11.20
N LEU A 20 -0.44 -9.36 -12.08
CA LEU A 20 0.40 -10.06 -13.06
C LEU A 20 1.19 -9.07 -13.91
N TYR A 21 0.51 -8.04 -14.42
CA TYR A 21 1.15 -7.02 -15.23
C TYR A 21 2.24 -6.24 -14.47
N THR A 22 1.93 -5.78 -13.26
CA THR A 22 2.93 -5.07 -12.43
C THR A 22 4.12 -5.96 -12.10
N CYS A 23 3.91 -7.26 -11.83
CA CYS A 23 4.99 -8.21 -11.65
C CYS A 23 5.86 -8.40 -12.90
N ILE A 24 5.25 -8.46 -14.10
CA ILE A 24 6.01 -8.53 -15.35
C ILE A 24 6.92 -7.30 -15.49
N LEU A 25 6.37 -6.11 -15.23
CA LEU A 25 7.16 -4.87 -15.26
C LEU A 25 8.27 -4.88 -14.19
N LEU A 26 7.99 -5.42 -13.00
CA LEU A 26 8.96 -5.53 -11.92
C LEU A 26 10.18 -6.39 -12.35
N PHE A 27 9.95 -7.49 -13.07
CA PHE A 27 11.04 -8.32 -13.58
C PHE A 27 11.75 -7.69 -14.79
N ARG A 28 10.97 -7.15 -15.75
CA ARG A 28 11.50 -6.67 -17.03
C ARG A 28 12.24 -5.34 -16.88
N ASP A 29 11.55 -4.36 -16.31
CA ASP A 29 12.01 -2.96 -16.25
C ASP A 29 12.61 -2.65 -14.89
N GLY A 30 11.99 -3.12 -13.81
CA GLY A 30 12.45 -2.96 -12.44
C GLY A 30 13.66 -3.81 -12.08
N LYS A 31 14.03 -4.78 -12.92
CA LYS A 31 15.20 -5.69 -12.79
C LYS A 31 15.26 -6.43 -11.45
N TYR A 32 14.15 -6.51 -10.73
CA TYR A 32 14.09 -7.19 -9.45
C TYR A 32 14.15 -8.71 -9.62
N ARG A 33 14.93 -9.39 -8.75
CA ARG A 33 15.13 -10.85 -8.78
C ARG A 33 15.04 -11.50 -7.39
N GLY A 34 14.63 -10.73 -6.39
CA GLY A 34 14.43 -11.23 -5.03
C GLY A 34 13.06 -11.89 -4.82
N ASP A 35 12.72 -12.14 -3.58
CA ASP A 35 11.45 -12.73 -3.19
C ASP A 35 10.25 -11.82 -3.52
N ILE A 36 9.18 -12.43 -4.05
CA ILE A 36 7.90 -11.77 -4.25
C ILE A 36 6.84 -12.51 -3.43
N CYS A 37 6.06 -11.77 -2.66
CA CYS A 37 4.94 -12.30 -1.91
C CYS A 37 3.62 -11.67 -2.37
N LEU A 38 2.69 -12.50 -2.80
CA LEU A 38 1.31 -12.12 -3.09
C LEU A 38 0.44 -12.40 -1.86
N VAL A 39 -0.02 -11.35 -1.21
CA VAL A 39 -1.00 -11.42 -0.12
C VAL A 39 -2.40 -11.43 -0.71
N ILE A 40 -3.22 -12.39 -0.30
CA ILE A 40 -4.59 -12.58 -0.79
C ILE A 40 -5.58 -12.67 0.38
N GLY A 41 -6.84 -12.31 0.10
CA GLY A 41 -7.99 -12.49 0.98
C GLY A 41 -8.86 -13.69 0.57
N ASP A 42 -10.08 -13.71 1.13
CA ASP A 42 -11.02 -14.83 0.99
C ASP A 42 -11.46 -15.06 -0.45
N ASP A 43 -11.59 -14.02 -1.28
CA ASP A 43 -12.07 -14.11 -2.65
C ASP A 43 -11.10 -14.83 -3.61
N LEU A 44 -9.81 -14.88 -3.26
CA LEU A 44 -8.79 -15.60 -4.01
C LEU A 44 -8.38 -16.93 -3.33
N TYR A 45 -8.80 -17.18 -2.10
CA TYR A 45 -8.48 -18.40 -1.40
C TYR A 45 -8.97 -19.63 -2.21
N ASN A 46 -8.09 -20.59 -2.47
CA ASN A 46 -8.34 -21.76 -3.32
C ASN A 46 -8.76 -21.44 -4.79
N SER A 47 -8.56 -20.22 -5.27
CA SER A 47 -8.86 -19.87 -6.66
C SER A 47 -7.89 -20.56 -7.63
N HIS A 48 -8.42 -21.02 -8.78
CA HIS A 48 -7.60 -21.54 -9.87
C HIS A 48 -6.64 -20.50 -10.44
N LEU A 49 -6.91 -19.21 -10.28
CA LEU A 49 -6.02 -18.13 -10.69
C LEU A 49 -4.62 -18.23 -10.04
N LEU A 50 -4.53 -18.79 -8.83
CA LEU A 50 -3.26 -18.99 -8.14
C LEU A 50 -2.39 -20.09 -8.78
N GLN A 51 -2.96 -20.90 -9.69
CA GLN A 51 -2.24 -21.88 -10.50
C GLN A 51 -1.69 -21.27 -11.80
N HIS A 52 -1.79 -19.96 -11.96
CA HIS A 52 -1.30 -19.27 -13.16
C HIS A 52 0.19 -19.59 -13.39
N PRO A 53 0.60 -19.98 -14.64
CA PRO A 53 1.97 -20.41 -14.92
C PRO A 53 3.03 -19.38 -14.52
N PHE A 54 2.72 -18.10 -14.60
CA PHE A 54 3.61 -17.03 -14.19
C PHE A 54 3.93 -17.10 -12.67
N ILE A 55 2.92 -17.34 -11.82
CA ILE A 55 3.09 -17.48 -10.36
C ILE A 55 4.00 -18.67 -10.06
N LEU A 56 3.72 -19.82 -10.68
CA LEU A 56 4.43 -21.07 -10.43
C LEU A 56 5.89 -21.00 -10.91
N ARG A 57 6.12 -20.52 -12.14
CA ARG A 57 7.47 -20.42 -12.71
C ARG A 57 8.36 -19.44 -11.95
N ASN A 58 7.81 -18.31 -11.51
CA ASN A 58 8.57 -17.31 -10.77
C ASN A 58 8.59 -17.57 -9.26
N LYS A 59 8.03 -18.71 -8.80
CA LYS A 59 8.01 -19.12 -7.39
C LYS A 59 7.45 -18.02 -6.47
N ILE A 60 6.42 -17.30 -6.94
CA ILE A 60 5.79 -16.24 -6.16
C ILE A 60 5.17 -16.86 -4.92
N ILE A 61 5.54 -16.35 -3.76
CA ILE A 61 5.02 -16.82 -2.47
C ILE A 61 3.60 -16.30 -2.33
N VAL A 62 2.62 -17.21 -2.24
CA VAL A 62 1.23 -16.82 -1.99
C VAL A 62 0.96 -16.94 -0.49
N LYS A 63 0.53 -15.82 0.11
CA LYS A 63 0.15 -15.79 1.53
C LYS A 63 -1.30 -15.39 1.68
N TYR A 64 -2.13 -16.30 2.15
CA TYR A 64 -3.50 -16.04 2.53
C TYR A 64 -3.59 -15.48 3.95
N PHE A 65 -4.42 -14.45 4.12
CA PHE A 65 -4.98 -14.01 5.37
C PHE A 65 -6.50 -13.88 5.20
N MET A 66 -7.24 -14.21 6.24
CA MET A 66 -8.70 -14.01 6.28
C MET A 66 -9.02 -12.53 6.20
N ASP A 67 -10.10 -12.18 5.49
CA ASP A 67 -10.58 -10.80 5.43
C ASP A 67 -10.99 -10.31 6.84
N PHE A 68 -10.78 -9.02 7.10
CA PHE A 68 -11.21 -8.43 8.36
C PHE A 68 -12.74 -8.36 8.42
N TYR A 69 -13.27 -8.77 9.54
CA TYR A 69 -14.69 -8.63 9.84
C TYR A 69 -14.99 -7.22 10.34
N PHE A 70 -15.97 -6.57 9.74
CA PHE A 70 -16.53 -5.30 10.19
C PHE A 70 -18.01 -5.49 10.44
N ASP A 71 -18.46 -5.04 11.62
CA ASP A 71 -19.88 -5.11 11.99
C ASP A 71 -20.76 -4.13 11.22
N ASP A 72 -22.09 -4.28 11.37
CA ASP A 72 -23.07 -3.46 10.66
C ASP A 72 -22.96 -1.98 11.05
N ASP A 73 -22.55 -1.67 12.28
CA ASP A 73 -22.38 -0.29 12.74
C ASP A 73 -21.20 0.38 12.02
N PHE A 74 -20.07 -0.31 11.90
CA PHE A 74 -18.94 0.15 11.11
C PHE A 74 -19.35 0.38 9.65
N LEU A 75 -20.02 -0.61 9.05
CA LEU A 75 -20.44 -0.54 7.65
C LEU A 75 -21.45 0.62 7.43
N ARG A 76 -22.36 0.84 8.36
CA ARG A 76 -23.30 1.97 8.33
C ARG A 76 -22.59 3.32 8.40
N ILE A 77 -21.60 3.46 9.30
CA ILE A 77 -20.79 4.69 9.39
C ILE A 77 -20.04 4.91 8.09
N GLN A 78 -19.33 3.90 7.60
CA GLN A 78 -18.59 3.98 6.33
C GLN A 78 -19.50 4.40 5.16
N LYS A 79 -20.72 3.90 5.12
CA LYS A 79 -21.74 4.24 4.10
C LYS A 79 -22.22 5.69 4.20
N SER A 80 -22.24 6.26 5.41
CA SER A 80 -22.65 7.65 5.65
C SER A 80 -21.57 8.69 5.33
N LEU A 81 -20.35 8.28 4.97
CA LEU A 81 -19.23 9.19 4.74
C LEU A 81 -19.25 9.85 3.34
N ASP A 82 -20.39 9.87 2.67
CA ASP A 82 -20.60 10.51 1.35
C ASP A 82 -19.54 10.10 0.31
N ARG A 83 -19.37 8.78 0.17
CA ARG A 83 -18.45 8.18 -0.79
C ARG A 83 -19.21 7.60 -1.97
N SER A 84 -18.51 7.44 -3.10
CA SER A 84 -19.05 6.78 -4.29
C SER A 84 -19.63 5.41 -3.96
N GLU A 85 -20.66 4.96 -4.70
CA GLU A 85 -21.32 3.66 -4.54
C GLU A 85 -20.32 2.45 -4.54
N ASP A 86 -19.11 2.65 -5.06
CA ASP A 86 -18.04 1.65 -5.12
C ASP A 86 -17.25 1.48 -3.81
N TRP A 87 -17.61 2.15 -2.73
CA TRP A 87 -16.83 2.09 -1.48
C TRP A 87 -16.73 0.67 -0.89
N PHE A 88 -17.75 -0.19 -1.07
CA PHE A 88 -17.69 -1.60 -0.66
C PHE A 88 -16.54 -2.37 -1.32
N LYS A 89 -16.23 -2.04 -2.57
CA LYS A 89 -15.09 -2.62 -3.29
C LYS A 89 -13.76 -2.21 -2.67
N LYS A 90 -13.76 -1.14 -1.89
CA LYS A 90 -12.56 -0.57 -1.25
C LYS A 90 -12.33 -1.10 0.17
N ILE A 91 -13.27 -1.82 0.78
CA ILE A 91 -13.09 -2.45 2.11
C ILE A 91 -11.88 -3.37 2.12
N PHE A 92 -11.60 -4.06 1.02
CA PHE A 92 -10.42 -4.89 0.88
C PHE A 92 -9.11 -4.11 1.08
N GLN A 93 -9.09 -2.79 0.97
CA GLN A 93 -7.89 -1.99 1.24
C GLN A 93 -7.43 -2.10 2.70
N TYR A 94 -8.34 -2.34 3.66
CA TYR A 94 -7.96 -2.61 5.05
C TYR A 94 -7.13 -3.89 5.22
N HIS A 95 -7.16 -4.77 4.23
CA HIS A 95 -6.30 -5.96 4.20
C HIS A 95 -4.80 -5.60 4.25
N LYS A 96 -4.43 -4.36 3.93
CA LYS A 96 -3.06 -3.83 4.11
C LYS A 96 -2.57 -3.88 5.57
N PHE A 97 -3.46 -3.95 6.55
CA PHE A 97 -3.03 -4.11 7.94
C PHE A 97 -2.26 -5.42 8.16
N HIS A 98 -2.57 -6.47 7.37
CA HIS A 98 -1.84 -7.72 7.40
C HIS A 98 -0.37 -7.59 6.99
N LEU A 99 0.02 -6.52 6.26
CA LEU A 99 1.42 -6.23 5.94
C LEU A 99 2.29 -6.04 7.20
N PHE A 100 1.66 -5.71 8.32
CA PHE A 100 2.31 -5.59 9.63
C PHE A 100 2.11 -6.81 10.53
N ASN A 101 1.78 -7.97 9.95
CA ASN A 101 1.76 -9.25 10.65
C ASN A 101 3.18 -9.79 10.85
N THR A 102 3.42 -10.47 11.98
CA THR A 102 4.73 -11.06 12.31
C THR A 102 5.23 -12.08 11.27
N TYR A 103 4.36 -12.61 10.41
CA TYR A 103 4.73 -13.43 9.27
C TYR A 103 5.83 -12.78 8.42
N PHE A 104 5.80 -11.46 8.25
CA PHE A 104 6.74 -10.71 7.41
C PHE A 104 8.13 -10.52 8.04
N LYS A 105 8.31 -10.83 9.32
CA LYS A 105 9.62 -10.80 9.99
C LYS A 105 10.61 -11.88 9.49
N ARG A 106 10.21 -12.70 8.53
CA ARG A 106 11.11 -13.64 7.81
C ARG A 106 12.05 -12.96 6.83
N TRP A 107 11.75 -11.71 6.47
CA TRP A 107 12.62 -10.81 5.70
C TRP A 107 13.07 -9.65 6.57
N ASP A 108 14.19 -9.02 6.21
CA ASP A 108 14.68 -7.85 6.92
C ASP A 108 13.90 -6.59 6.51
N TYR A 109 13.55 -6.51 5.22
CA TYR A 109 12.77 -5.40 4.66
C TYR A 109 11.63 -5.89 3.79
N ILE A 110 10.54 -5.15 3.82
CA ILE A 110 9.41 -5.28 2.90
C ILE A 110 9.33 -4.05 2.02
N PHE A 111 9.18 -4.28 0.72
CA PHE A 111 8.83 -3.25 -0.23
C PHE A 111 7.43 -3.55 -0.78
N TYR A 112 6.41 -2.92 -0.19
CA TYR A 112 5.02 -3.05 -0.60
C TYR A 112 4.73 -2.14 -1.80
N LEU A 113 4.01 -2.65 -2.77
CA LEU A 113 3.52 -1.94 -3.95
C LEU A 113 2.04 -2.29 -4.19
N ASP A 114 1.21 -1.29 -4.49
CA ASP A 114 -0.14 -1.54 -5.02
C ASP A 114 -0.05 -2.25 -6.38
N CYS A 115 -1.05 -3.07 -6.70
CA CYS A 115 -1.08 -3.87 -7.93
C CYS A 115 -1.23 -3.03 -9.21
N ASP A 116 -1.53 -1.75 -9.11
CA ASP A 116 -1.72 -0.85 -10.25
C ASP A 116 -0.57 0.13 -10.45
N ILE A 117 0.60 -0.17 -9.92
CA ILE A 117 1.84 0.57 -10.15
C ILE A 117 2.45 0.19 -11.50
N THR A 118 2.82 1.18 -12.28
CA THR A 118 3.65 0.98 -13.47
C THR A 118 5.12 1.21 -13.12
N ILE A 119 5.94 0.20 -13.35
CA ILE A 119 7.39 0.25 -13.12
C ILE A 119 8.05 0.54 -14.46
N MET A 120 8.89 1.58 -14.52
CA MET A 120 9.45 2.12 -15.76
C MET A 120 10.97 1.91 -15.87
N SER A 121 11.64 1.68 -14.74
CA SER A 121 13.10 1.48 -14.70
C SER A 121 13.52 0.71 -13.46
N ASP A 122 14.82 0.49 -13.31
CA ASP A 122 15.43 -0.24 -12.20
C ASP A 122 14.99 0.32 -10.85
N ILE A 123 14.45 -0.54 -9.99
CA ILE A 123 13.99 -0.18 -8.64
C ILE A 123 15.10 -0.24 -7.58
N ALA A 124 16.29 -0.65 -7.95
CA ALA A 124 17.41 -0.77 -7.00
C ALA A 124 17.68 0.52 -6.21
N PRO A 125 17.63 1.74 -6.80
CA PRO A 125 17.82 2.96 -6.03
C PRO A 125 16.77 3.14 -4.90
N MET A 126 15.53 2.72 -5.14
CA MET A 126 14.48 2.78 -4.10
C MET A 126 14.77 1.79 -2.98
N ILE A 127 15.13 0.55 -3.32
CA ILE A 127 15.49 -0.47 -2.33
C ILE A 127 16.73 -0.04 -1.52
N GLN A 128 17.70 0.60 -2.16
CA GLN A 128 18.93 1.09 -1.51
C GLN A 128 18.64 2.24 -0.52
N SER A 129 17.56 2.98 -0.68
CA SER A 129 17.17 4.06 0.24
C SER A 129 16.66 3.56 1.61
N ARG A 130 16.48 2.23 1.78
CA ARG A 130 15.99 1.61 3.02
C ARG A 130 16.76 2.07 4.25
N GLN A 131 16.05 2.25 5.34
CA GLN A 131 16.62 2.68 6.61
C GLN A 131 16.18 1.74 7.75
N PRO A 132 17.05 1.47 8.73
CA PRO A 132 16.71 0.64 9.87
C PRO A 132 15.62 1.29 10.73
N ASN A 133 14.73 0.46 11.29
CA ASN A 133 13.64 0.85 12.17
C ASN A 133 12.77 1.98 11.61
N THR A 134 12.49 1.98 10.31
CA THR A 134 11.80 3.08 9.63
C THR A 134 10.78 2.53 8.64
N LEU A 135 9.69 3.27 8.45
CA LEU A 135 8.77 3.15 7.34
C LEU A 135 8.98 4.33 6.39
N LEU A 136 9.44 4.05 5.18
CA LEU A 136 9.61 5.02 4.10
C LEU A 136 8.40 4.95 3.17
N ALA A 137 7.76 6.08 2.93
CA ALA A 137 6.65 6.20 1.98
C ALA A 137 6.63 7.59 1.37
N HIS A 138 5.79 7.78 0.35
CA HIS A 138 5.62 9.06 -0.32
C HIS A 138 4.43 9.82 0.27
N SER A 139 4.60 11.12 0.55
CA SER A 139 3.48 11.97 0.98
C SER A 139 2.73 12.52 -0.23
N ASP A 140 1.39 12.49 -0.18
CA ASP A 140 0.53 13.19 -1.16
C ASP A 140 0.83 14.70 -1.23
N ALA A 141 1.26 15.27 -0.11
CA ALA A 141 1.51 16.69 0.03
C ALA A 141 2.94 17.09 -0.36
N TYR A 142 3.82 16.14 -0.72
CA TYR A 142 5.19 16.45 -1.14
C TYR A 142 5.20 17.26 -2.45
N PRO A 143 6.07 18.25 -2.63
CA PRO A 143 7.13 18.72 -1.71
C PRO A 143 6.70 19.86 -0.77
N LYS A 144 5.49 20.36 -0.86
CA LYS A 144 5.06 21.55 -0.11
C LYS A 144 4.49 21.22 1.28
N TYR A 145 4.00 19.99 1.47
CA TYR A 145 3.38 19.53 2.72
C TYR A 145 2.20 20.40 3.21
N GLU A 146 1.42 20.94 2.25
CA GLU A 146 0.24 21.78 2.53
C GLU A 146 -0.89 21.00 3.19
N TRP A 147 -1.04 19.71 2.83
CA TRP A 147 -2.05 18.84 3.39
C TRP A 147 -1.48 18.06 4.56
N LYS A 148 -2.23 17.97 5.64
CA LYS A 148 -1.85 17.29 6.86
C LYS A 148 -2.75 16.10 7.12
N LEU A 149 -2.43 15.31 8.13
CA LEU A 149 -3.14 14.08 8.48
C LEU A 149 -4.65 14.30 8.69
N ASP A 150 -5.06 15.50 9.13
CA ASP A 150 -6.46 15.85 9.32
C ASP A 150 -7.31 15.74 8.03
N TRP A 151 -6.69 15.87 6.85
CA TRP A 151 -7.34 15.67 5.56
C TRP A 151 -7.75 14.23 5.29
N GLN A 152 -7.18 13.30 6.03
CA GLN A 152 -7.49 11.87 5.91
C GLN A 152 -8.75 11.47 6.67
N PHE A 153 -9.44 12.40 7.37
CA PHE A 153 -10.59 12.09 8.22
C PHE A 153 -11.77 13.02 7.97
N VAL A 154 -12.99 12.48 8.07
CA VAL A 154 -14.25 13.23 7.88
C VAL A 154 -14.50 14.14 9.07
N LYS A 155 -14.29 15.44 8.89
CA LYS A 155 -14.31 16.45 9.97
C LYS A 155 -15.69 16.68 10.60
N HIS A 156 -16.76 16.45 9.88
CA HIS A 156 -18.15 16.68 10.36
C HIS A 156 -18.73 15.50 11.13
N ASN A 157 -17.91 14.51 11.47
CA ASN A 157 -18.34 13.32 12.18
C ASN A 157 -17.94 13.41 13.67
N PRO A 158 -18.82 12.98 14.64
CA PRO A 158 -18.50 13.00 16.07
C PRO A 158 -17.20 12.26 16.45
N TYR A 159 -16.80 11.26 15.71
CA TYR A 159 -15.51 10.57 15.92
C TYR A 159 -14.31 11.46 15.67
N TYR A 160 -14.43 12.48 14.82
CA TYR A 160 -13.33 13.40 14.54
C TYR A 160 -12.91 14.21 15.77
N GLU A 161 -13.84 14.67 16.59
CA GLU A 161 -13.53 15.39 17.82
C GLU A 161 -12.73 14.53 18.80
N LYS A 162 -13.10 13.26 18.96
CA LYS A 162 -12.36 12.30 19.79
C LYS A 162 -10.95 12.09 19.26
N LEU A 163 -10.84 11.89 17.94
CA LEU A 163 -9.57 11.69 17.26
C LEU A 163 -8.65 12.89 17.45
N ASN A 164 -9.15 14.11 17.19
CA ASN A 164 -8.38 15.35 17.27
C ASN A 164 -7.98 15.74 18.70
N LYS A 165 -8.75 15.30 19.72
CA LYS A 165 -8.37 15.46 21.13
C LYS A 165 -7.25 14.53 21.57
N LYS A 166 -7.15 13.34 20.95
CA LYS A 166 -6.20 12.29 21.35
C LYS A 166 -4.89 12.33 20.57
N TYR A 167 -4.93 12.76 19.30
CA TYR A 167 -3.80 12.70 18.39
C TYR A 167 -3.49 14.04 17.72
N ASN A 168 -2.24 14.24 17.36
CA ASN A 168 -1.82 15.41 16.60
C ASN A 168 -2.11 15.20 15.10
N LEU A 169 -3.19 15.76 14.60
CA LEU A 169 -3.59 15.65 13.20
C LEU A 169 -2.91 16.67 12.27
N THR A 170 -2.05 17.56 12.80
CA THR A 170 -1.27 18.51 11.99
C THR A 170 0.06 17.93 11.51
N THR A 171 0.33 16.66 11.79
CA THR A 171 1.50 15.95 11.28
C THR A 171 1.39 15.71 9.77
N ASP A 172 2.53 15.50 9.13
CA ASP A 172 2.56 14.98 7.76
C ASP A 172 1.96 13.58 7.71
N TYR A 173 1.46 13.20 6.53
CA TYR A 173 0.95 11.87 6.28
C TYR A 173 1.51 11.33 4.97
N PHE A 174 1.24 10.08 4.65
CA PHE A 174 1.79 9.41 3.48
C PHE A 174 0.76 8.52 2.78
N GLN A 175 1.05 8.23 1.52
CA GLN A 175 0.31 7.24 0.74
C GLN A 175 0.71 5.82 1.13
N THR A 176 -0.27 4.94 1.24
CA THR A 176 -0.04 3.50 1.41
C THR A 176 0.10 2.74 0.09
N THR A 177 0.21 3.44 -1.02
CA THR A 177 0.40 2.88 -2.37
C THR A 177 1.75 2.20 -2.52
N MET A 178 2.77 2.73 -1.85
CA MET A 178 4.13 2.26 -1.83
C MET A 178 4.73 2.48 -0.44
N MET A 179 5.23 1.41 0.17
CA MET A 179 5.87 1.47 1.49
C MET A 179 7.11 0.58 1.51
N LEU A 180 8.25 1.14 1.89
CA LEU A 180 9.49 0.41 2.13
C LEU A 180 9.83 0.48 3.60
N TYR A 181 9.82 -0.66 4.30
CA TYR A 181 10.00 -0.65 5.75
C TYR A 181 10.85 -1.81 6.26
N ASP A 182 11.55 -1.55 7.34
CA ASP A 182 12.26 -2.53 8.16
C ASP A 182 11.26 -3.37 8.94
N THR A 183 11.33 -4.70 8.85
CA THR A 183 10.39 -5.58 9.55
C THR A 183 10.52 -5.56 11.07
N ARG A 184 11.58 -4.97 11.60
CA ARG A 184 11.74 -4.75 13.05
C ARG A 184 10.70 -3.79 13.63
N ILE A 185 10.08 -2.94 12.80
CA ILE A 185 8.97 -2.08 13.25
C ILE A 185 7.68 -2.86 13.54
N ILE A 186 7.59 -4.11 13.08
CA ILE A 186 6.45 -4.98 13.32
C ILE A 186 6.54 -5.55 14.74
N GLU A 187 5.63 -5.15 15.60
CA GLU A 187 5.42 -5.75 16.92
C GLU A 187 4.32 -6.82 16.85
N PRO A 188 4.24 -7.73 17.83
CA PRO A 188 3.23 -8.80 17.79
C PRO A 188 1.79 -8.32 17.63
N ASP A 189 1.48 -7.14 18.15
CA ASP A 189 0.16 -6.51 18.19
C ASP A 189 -0.05 -5.39 17.15
N THR A 190 0.95 -5.09 16.31
CA THR A 190 0.85 -3.96 15.34
C THR A 190 -0.37 -4.08 14.44
N MET A 191 -0.59 -5.26 13.85
CA MET A 191 -1.73 -5.51 12.97
C MET A 191 -3.07 -5.36 13.73
N GLU A 192 -3.15 -5.92 14.94
CA GLU A 192 -4.35 -5.84 15.78
C GLU A 192 -4.63 -4.38 16.20
N ASN A 193 -3.59 -3.62 16.56
CA ASN A 193 -3.70 -2.21 16.89
C ASN A 193 -4.26 -1.38 15.71
N LEU A 194 -3.81 -1.63 14.48
CA LEU A 194 -4.35 -1.00 13.28
C LEU A 194 -5.83 -1.34 13.08
N TYR A 195 -6.20 -2.61 13.25
CA TYR A 195 -7.57 -3.07 13.13
C TYR A 195 -8.48 -2.48 14.24
N ASN A 196 -8.01 -2.38 15.47
CA ASN A 196 -8.75 -1.75 16.55
C ASN A 196 -8.86 -0.23 16.34
N LEU A 197 -7.81 0.41 15.83
CA LEU A 197 -7.80 1.84 15.54
C LEU A 197 -8.84 2.21 14.47
N VAL A 198 -8.99 1.43 13.41
CA VAL A 198 -10.00 1.69 12.39
C VAL A 198 -11.43 1.50 12.91
N LYS A 199 -11.64 0.56 13.84
CA LYS A 199 -12.95 0.39 14.51
C LYS A 199 -13.26 1.52 15.48
N GLU A 200 -12.24 2.02 16.20
CA GLU A 200 -12.37 3.17 17.10
C GLU A 200 -12.66 4.47 16.32
N TYR A 201 -12.06 4.62 15.12
CA TYR A 201 -12.21 5.82 14.27
C TYR A 201 -12.60 5.44 12.83
N PRO A 202 -13.84 5.01 12.61
CA PRO A 202 -14.32 4.53 11.31
C PRO A 202 -14.60 5.66 10.31
N ILE A 203 -13.77 6.69 10.28
CA ILE A 203 -13.99 7.95 9.53
C ILE A 203 -12.83 8.31 8.59
N SER A 204 -11.96 7.34 8.28
CA SER A 204 -10.88 7.56 7.30
C SER A 204 -11.44 7.74 5.90
N VAL A 205 -11.11 8.85 5.23
CA VAL A 205 -11.55 9.19 3.87
C VAL A 205 -10.95 8.24 2.82
N THR A 206 -9.75 7.76 3.08
CA THR A 206 -8.96 6.94 2.16
C THR A 206 -8.78 5.50 2.65
N ASN A 207 -9.75 5.00 3.44
CA ASN A 207 -9.74 3.67 4.06
C ASN A 207 -8.49 3.42 4.92
N ASP A 208 -7.60 2.51 4.48
CA ASP A 208 -6.39 2.12 5.22
C ASP A 208 -5.40 3.27 5.43
N GLN A 209 -5.24 4.17 4.45
CA GLN A 209 -4.19 5.18 4.44
C GLN A 209 -4.24 6.12 5.65
N GLY A 210 -5.43 6.64 6.00
CA GLY A 210 -5.59 7.52 7.16
C GLY A 210 -5.21 6.82 8.46
N ILE A 211 -5.57 5.55 8.61
CA ILE A 211 -5.29 4.74 9.82
C ILE A 211 -3.81 4.36 9.92
N VAL A 212 -3.21 3.88 8.82
CA VAL A 212 -1.78 3.53 8.79
C VAL A 212 -0.93 4.78 9.01
N SER A 213 -1.29 5.90 8.38
CA SER A 213 -0.62 7.18 8.60
C SER A 213 -0.74 7.63 10.06
N LEU A 214 -1.94 7.59 10.66
CA LEU A 214 -2.13 7.94 12.07
C LEU A 214 -1.25 7.08 12.99
N TYR A 215 -1.20 5.79 12.74
CA TYR A 215 -0.40 4.87 13.53
C TYR A 215 1.09 5.21 13.46
N PHE A 216 1.65 5.36 12.25
CA PHE A 216 3.09 5.56 12.06
C PHE A 216 3.57 7.01 12.14
N THR A 217 2.67 7.97 12.36
CA THR A 217 3.05 9.37 12.64
C THR A 217 2.79 9.81 14.07
N ASN A 218 1.83 9.18 14.78
CA ASN A 218 1.42 9.57 16.12
C ASN A 218 1.69 8.49 17.18
N ILE A 219 1.32 7.23 16.92
CA ILE A 219 1.42 6.15 17.93
C ILE A 219 2.83 5.56 17.93
N LYS A 220 3.34 5.26 16.75
CA LYS A 220 4.71 4.77 16.50
C LYS A 220 5.34 5.68 15.45
N PRO A 221 5.92 6.83 15.79
CA PRO A 221 6.39 7.83 14.82
C PRO A 221 7.64 7.37 14.07
N LEU A 222 7.47 6.42 13.17
CA LEU A 222 8.53 5.76 12.39
C LEU A 222 8.50 6.12 10.90
N TYR A 223 7.47 6.89 10.48
CA TYR A 223 7.37 7.36 9.10
C TYR A 223 8.46 8.38 8.76
N LYS A 224 9.02 8.23 7.56
CA LYS A 224 9.83 9.25 6.89
C LYS A 224 9.48 9.30 5.41
N GLN A 225 9.55 10.51 4.84
CA GLN A 225 9.48 10.69 3.39
C GLN A 225 10.63 9.93 2.72
N ILE A 226 10.32 9.12 1.72
CA ILE A 226 11.35 8.47 0.91
C ILE A 226 12.11 9.54 0.12
N GLN A 227 13.43 9.42 0.06
CA GLN A 227 14.30 10.31 -0.70
C GLN A 227 15.34 9.49 -1.44
N ILE A 228 15.54 9.77 -2.72
CA ILE A 228 16.51 9.11 -3.56
C ILE A 228 17.45 10.17 -4.14
N GLN A 229 18.67 10.27 -3.57
CA GLN A 229 19.75 11.13 -4.09
C GLN A 229 19.31 12.57 -4.43
N ASN A 230 18.45 13.18 -3.63
CA ASN A 230 17.85 14.49 -3.88
C ASN A 230 16.99 14.56 -5.16
N ASP A 231 16.61 13.44 -5.73
CA ASP A 231 15.76 13.36 -6.91
C ASP A 231 14.34 12.96 -6.51
N ASP A 232 13.35 13.75 -6.93
CA ASP A 232 11.92 13.50 -6.70
C ASP A 232 11.28 12.73 -7.87
N THR A 233 12.08 12.20 -8.80
CA THR A 233 11.60 11.48 -9.99
C THR A 233 11.38 9.99 -9.77
N TYR A 234 11.53 9.48 -8.56
CA TYR A 234 11.37 8.06 -8.26
C TYR A 234 9.92 7.58 -8.33
N PHE A 235 8.98 8.44 -7.99
CA PHE A 235 7.56 8.11 -7.96
C PHE A 235 6.70 9.27 -8.48
N TYR A 236 5.82 8.97 -9.42
CA TYR A 236 4.84 9.90 -9.95
C TYR A 236 3.45 9.49 -9.48
N ASP A 237 2.75 10.42 -8.85
CA ASP A 237 1.33 10.35 -8.61
C ASP A 237 0.61 11.30 -9.56
N TYR A 238 -0.61 10.93 -9.95
CA TYR A 238 -1.48 11.71 -10.82
C TYR A 238 -1.65 13.17 -10.38
N SER A 239 -1.68 13.44 -9.08
CA SER A 239 -1.79 14.79 -8.52
C SER A 239 -0.59 15.69 -8.83
N MET A 240 0.55 15.12 -9.18
CA MET A 240 1.80 15.88 -9.37
C MET A 240 1.97 16.46 -10.78
N ASN A 241 1.14 16.05 -11.73
CA ASN A 241 1.02 16.61 -13.11
C ASN A 241 2.33 16.82 -13.89
N LYS A 242 3.36 16.02 -13.64
CA LYS A 242 4.70 16.15 -14.23
C LYS A 242 5.04 14.93 -15.10
N LYS A 243 4.36 14.78 -16.24
CA LYS A 243 4.54 13.63 -17.15
C LYS A 243 5.90 13.60 -17.88
N ASP A 244 6.69 14.65 -17.79
CA ASP A 244 7.87 14.87 -18.65
C ASP A 244 9.17 14.32 -18.04
N LYS A 245 9.15 13.78 -16.83
CA LYS A 245 10.32 13.30 -16.13
C LYS A 245 10.47 11.77 -16.23
N PRO A 246 11.68 11.22 -16.26
CA PRO A 246 11.92 9.79 -16.26
C PRO A 246 11.71 9.18 -14.87
N TYR A 247 10.45 8.96 -14.48
CA TYR A 247 10.11 8.33 -13.20
C TYR A 247 10.53 6.86 -13.15
N ILE A 248 10.93 6.39 -11.97
CA ILE A 248 11.19 4.96 -11.73
C ILE A 248 9.87 4.19 -11.77
N MET A 249 8.84 4.74 -11.14
CA MET A 249 7.50 4.18 -11.20
C MET A 249 6.43 5.28 -11.07
N PHE A 250 5.23 4.98 -11.51
CA PHE A 250 4.09 5.87 -11.31
C PHE A 250 2.80 5.10 -11.02
N LYS A 251 1.95 5.72 -10.24
CA LYS A 251 0.61 5.22 -9.97
C LYS A 251 -0.27 5.45 -11.19
N ARG A 252 -0.95 4.42 -11.66
CA ARG A 252 -1.91 4.54 -12.75
C ARG A 252 -3.26 5.05 -12.26
N TYR A 253 -3.73 6.08 -12.90
CA TYR A 253 -5.16 6.31 -13.07
C TYR A 253 -5.57 5.80 -14.46
N CYS A 254 -6.49 4.86 -14.47
CA CYS A 254 -6.86 4.05 -15.61
C CYS A 254 -7.74 4.78 -16.64
N GLU A 255 -7.30 5.79 -17.36
CA GLU A 255 -8.03 6.18 -18.56
C GLU A 255 -7.49 5.54 -19.87
N SER A 256 -6.29 4.99 -19.85
CA SER A 256 -5.66 4.43 -21.05
C SER A 256 -5.50 2.91 -21.08
N TYR A 257 -6.12 2.18 -20.15
CA TYR A 257 -5.92 0.74 -20.03
C TYR A 257 -6.92 -0.12 -20.82
N THR A 258 -7.93 0.48 -21.39
CA THR A 258 -9.03 -0.26 -22.01
C THR A 258 -8.74 -0.78 -23.42
N GLU A 259 -7.65 -0.39 -24.08
CA GLU A 259 -7.54 -0.68 -25.51
C GLU A 259 -6.30 -1.41 -26.02
N SER A 260 -5.28 -1.72 -25.24
CA SER A 260 -4.09 -2.34 -25.86
C SER A 260 -3.24 -3.28 -25.03
N THR A 261 -3.70 -3.76 -23.91
CA THR A 261 -2.94 -4.78 -23.17
C THR A 261 -3.69 -6.10 -23.06
N THR A 262 -3.95 -6.75 -24.17
CA THR A 262 -3.68 -8.18 -24.22
C THR A 262 -2.24 -8.32 -23.76
N VAL A 263 -2.02 -8.81 -22.54
CA VAL A 263 -0.70 -9.23 -22.07
C VAL A 263 -0.15 -10.10 -23.19
N PRO A 264 0.90 -9.67 -23.89
CA PRO A 264 1.50 -10.58 -24.85
C PRO A 264 1.96 -11.74 -23.99
N TYR A 265 1.46 -12.94 -24.29
CA TYR A 265 1.97 -14.17 -23.72
C TYR A 265 3.41 -14.36 -24.21
N TYR A 266 4.34 -13.59 -23.69
CA TYR A 266 5.76 -13.84 -23.85
C TYR A 266 6.15 -14.90 -22.81
N PHE A 267 6.18 -16.09 -23.32
CA PHE A 267 6.71 -17.29 -22.70
C PHE A 267 8.25 -17.31 -22.78
#